data_554b03d67496d5369831873e96872d47
#
_entry.id   554b03d67496d5369831873e96872d47
#
_cell.length_a   1.000
_cell.length_b   1.000
_cell.length_c   1.000
_cell.angle_alpha   90.00
_cell.angle_beta   90.00
_cell.angle_gamma   90.00
#
_symmetry.space_group_name_H-M   'P 1'
#
loop_
_entity.id
_entity.type
_entity.pdbx_description
1 polymer ?
#
loop_
_entity_poly.entity_id
_entity_poly.type
_entity_poly.pdbx_seq_one_letter_code
_entity_poly.pdbx_strand_id
1 'polypeptide(L)'
;MAEKAGLIKYRPGDPDFEILGQLSPAQKSGLEKIRHLMKQHGGTGVQQCINRAVFELLDYIVLYPVEDENKFTDRKGVVLPDAFLMKRGSTARDLAFRVHSDIGESFLFAIDGKTKMRLGEKHELKDGDVIKIVSTK
;
A
#
# COMPACT_ATOMS: atom_id res chain seq x y z
N MET A 1 21.83 -12.81 -7.07
CA MET A 1 23.30 -12.96 -7.29
C MET A 1 23.92 -11.71 -7.90
N ALA A 2 23.45 -11.17 -9.03
CA ALA A 2 24.05 -10.00 -9.69
C ALA A 2 24.01 -8.71 -8.85
N GLU A 3 22.97 -8.47 -8.09
CA GLU A 3 22.87 -7.34 -7.15
C GLU A 3 23.86 -7.48 -5.99
N LYS A 4 23.95 -8.67 -5.37
CA LYS A 4 24.92 -8.95 -4.30
C LYS A 4 26.40 -8.81 -4.79
N ALA A 5 26.65 -8.97 -6.07
CA ALA A 5 27.95 -8.78 -6.69
C ALA A 5 28.19 -7.32 -7.11
N GLY A 6 27.28 -6.39 -6.85
CA GLY A 6 27.41 -4.99 -7.25
C GLY A 6 27.36 -4.73 -8.76
N LEU A 7 26.89 -5.68 -9.54
CA LEU A 7 26.85 -5.59 -11.01
C LEU A 7 25.59 -4.86 -11.51
N ILE A 8 24.51 -4.92 -10.75
CA ILE A 8 23.25 -4.24 -11.04
C ILE A 8 22.70 -3.59 -9.79
N LYS A 9 21.90 -2.54 -9.99
CA LYS A 9 21.06 -1.94 -8.96
C LYS A 9 19.61 -2.14 -9.36
N TYR A 10 18.83 -2.74 -8.48
CA TYR A 10 17.40 -3.00 -8.68
C TYR A 10 16.64 -2.73 -7.40
N ARG A 11 15.55 -2.02 -7.50
CA ARG A 11 14.59 -1.85 -6.40
C ARG A 11 13.37 -2.73 -6.68
N PRO A 12 12.95 -3.59 -5.73
CA PRO A 12 11.75 -4.40 -5.91
C PRO A 12 10.53 -3.56 -6.30
N GLY A 13 9.89 -3.94 -7.41
CA GLY A 13 8.77 -3.19 -7.98
C GLY A 13 9.12 -2.27 -9.15
N ASP A 14 10.39 -1.95 -9.35
CA ASP A 14 10.80 -1.15 -10.52
C ASP A 14 10.63 -1.95 -11.83
N PRO A 15 10.24 -1.29 -12.92
CA PRO A 15 10.06 -1.95 -14.22
C PRO A 15 11.38 -2.27 -14.93
N ASP A 16 12.51 -1.77 -14.47
CA ASP A 16 13.85 -1.98 -15.02
C ASP A 16 14.92 -1.96 -13.91
N PHE A 17 16.15 -2.26 -14.26
CA PHE A 17 17.33 -2.22 -13.39
C PHE A 17 18.48 -1.46 -14.05
N GLU A 18 19.35 -0.91 -13.24
CA GLU A 18 20.56 -0.20 -13.67
C GLU A 18 21.77 -1.14 -13.65
N ILE A 19 22.62 -1.09 -14.68
CA ILE A 19 23.86 -1.85 -14.75
C ILE A 19 24.98 -0.96 -14.23
N LEU A 20 25.67 -1.40 -13.15
CA LEU A 20 26.71 -0.63 -12.47
C LEU A 20 28.12 -1.12 -12.81
N GLY A 21 28.28 -2.38 -13.19
CA GLY A 21 29.58 -3.03 -13.36
C GLY A 21 29.88 -3.50 -14.78
N GLN A 22 31.11 -3.98 -14.99
CA GLN A 22 31.45 -4.65 -16.23
C GLN A 22 30.87 -6.07 -16.26
N LEU A 23 30.14 -6.37 -17.31
CA LEU A 23 29.46 -7.64 -17.50
C LEU A 23 30.16 -8.45 -18.58
N SER A 24 30.27 -9.76 -18.38
CA SER A 24 30.67 -10.69 -19.44
C SER A 24 29.59 -10.73 -20.55
N PRO A 25 29.94 -11.17 -21.77
CA PRO A 25 28.95 -11.29 -22.87
C PRO A 25 27.73 -12.16 -22.49
N ALA A 26 27.95 -13.25 -21.76
CA ALA A 26 26.89 -14.14 -21.28
C ALA A 26 25.97 -13.46 -20.27
N GLN A 27 26.52 -12.67 -19.34
CA GLN A 27 25.76 -11.89 -18.37
C GLN A 27 24.93 -10.80 -19.06
N LYS A 28 25.50 -10.09 -20.04
CA LYS A 28 24.77 -9.09 -20.85
C LYS A 28 23.57 -9.71 -21.54
N SER A 29 23.78 -10.81 -22.26
CA SER A 29 22.69 -11.52 -22.97
C SER A 29 21.62 -12.00 -21.99
N GLY A 30 21.98 -12.53 -20.84
CA GLY A 30 21.05 -12.93 -19.78
C GLY A 30 20.23 -11.76 -19.25
N LEU A 31 20.88 -10.64 -18.93
CA LEU A 31 20.20 -9.44 -18.43
C LEU A 31 19.29 -8.78 -19.47
N GLU A 32 19.69 -8.80 -20.76
CA GLU A 32 18.82 -8.32 -21.85
C GLU A 32 17.52 -9.13 -21.97
N LYS A 33 17.60 -10.45 -21.84
CA LYS A 33 16.40 -11.32 -21.81
C LYS A 33 15.51 -10.98 -20.62
N ILE A 34 16.09 -10.80 -19.43
CA ILE A 34 15.34 -10.40 -18.22
C ILE A 34 14.70 -9.02 -18.42
N ARG A 35 15.44 -8.05 -18.95
CA ARG A 35 14.91 -6.71 -19.25
C ARG A 35 13.75 -6.74 -20.25
N HIS A 36 13.86 -7.57 -21.29
CA HIS A 36 12.76 -7.76 -22.24
C HIS A 36 11.50 -8.31 -21.55
N LEU A 37 11.65 -9.32 -20.70
CA LEU A 37 10.58 -9.92 -19.93
C LEU A 37 9.94 -8.92 -18.97
N MET A 38 10.76 -8.14 -18.26
CA MET A 38 10.29 -7.09 -17.35
C MET A 38 9.51 -6.00 -18.07
N LYS A 39 9.96 -5.58 -19.26
CA LYS A 39 9.24 -4.62 -20.11
C LYS A 39 7.90 -5.17 -20.57
N GLN A 40 7.85 -6.44 -20.97
CA GLN A 40 6.63 -7.10 -21.44
C GLN A 40 5.57 -7.21 -20.33
N HIS A 41 5.98 -7.44 -19.08
CA HIS A 41 5.10 -7.69 -17.95
C HIS A 41 5.02 -6.52 -16.93
N GLY A 42 5.71 -5.40 -17.20
CA GLY A 42 5.73 -4.26 -16.28
C GLY A 42 6.52 -4.53 -14.98
N GLY A 43 7.46 -5.49 -15.01
CA GLY A 43 8.27 -5.89 -13.86
C GLY A 43 8.54 -7.39 -13.80
N THR A 44 8.92 -7.89 -12.64
CA THR A 44 9.21 -9.33 -12.44
C THR A 44 7.98 -10.23 -12.41
N GLY A 45 6.77 -9.66 -12.42
CA GLY A 45 5.50 -10.39 -12.26
C GLY A 45 5.10 -10.64 -10.79
N VAL A 46 6.04 -10.55 -9.85
CA VAL A 46 5.77 -10.83 -8.42
C VAL A 46 4.77 -9.82 -7.86
N GLN A 47 4.96 -8.51 -8.12
CA GLN A 47 4.05 -7.48 -7.65
C GLN A 47 2.64 -7.65 -8.22
N GLN A 48 2.54 -7.96 -9.51
CA GLN A 48 1.25 -8.23 -10.16
C GLN A 48 0.56 -9.44 -9.55
N CYS A 49 1.31 -10.50 -9.26
CA CYS A 49 0.77 -11.71 -8.62
C CYS A 49 0.24 -11.40 -7.21
N ILE A 50 1.00 -10.64 -6.40
CA ILE A 50 0.58 -10.20 -5.07
C ILE A 50 -0.67 -9.31 -5.16
N ASN A 51 -0.68 -8.33 -6.07
CA ASN A 51 -1.82 -7.43 -6.24
C ASN A 51 -3.08 -8.20 -6.62
N ARG A 52 -2.99 -9.13 -7.57
CA ARG A 52 -4.12 -9.97 -7.96
C ARG A 52 -4.61 -10.85 -6.81
N ALA A 53 -3.71 -11.45 -6.07
CA ALA A 53 -4.07 -12.27 -4.91
C ALA A 53 -4.80 -11.43 -3.85
N VAL A 54 -4.30 -10.25 -3.51
CA VAL A 54 -4.84 -9.42 -2.44
C VAL A 54 -6.13 -8.71 -2.88
N PHE A 55 -6.13 -8.06 -4.04
CA PHE A 55 -7.22 -7.18 -4.43
C PHE A 55 -8.32 -7.88 -5.26
N GLU A 56 -7.95 -8.90 -6.06
CA GLU A 56 -8.93 -9.60 -6.90
C GLU A 56 -9.42 -10.91 -6.25
N LEU A 57 -8.51 -11.74 -5.68
CA LEU A 57 -8.88 -13.04 -5.14
C LEU A 57 -9.40 -12.94 -3.69
N LEU A 58 -8.73 -12.18 -2.84
CA LEU A 58 -9.11 -12.01 -1.43
C LEU A 58 -10.10 -10.86 -1.23
N ASP A 59 -10.30 -10.03 -2.23
CA ASP A 59 -11.20 -8.87 -2.25
C ASP A 59 -10.92 -7.89 -1.10
N TYR A 60 -9.63 -7.56 -0.91
CA TYR A 60 -9.20 -6.57 0.06
C TYR A 60 -9.13 -5.16 -0.53
N ILE A 61 -9.23 -4.19 0.36
CA ILE A 61 -9.02 -2.77 0.11
C ILE A 61 -7.93 -2.25 1.05
N VAL A 62 -7.25 -1.18 0.65
CA VAL A 62 -6.26 -0.49 1.49
C VAL A 62 -6.91 0.76 2.08
N LEU A 63 -6.79 0.92 3.40
CA LEU A 63 -7.30 2.07 4.15
C LEU A 63 -6.18 2.72 4.93
N TYR A 64 -6.20 4.06 5.02
CA TYR A 64 -5.18 4.86 5.68
C TYR A 64 -5.78 5.63 6.86
N PRO A 65 -5.72 5.10 8.10
CA PRO A 65 -6.11 5.85 9.27
C PRO A 65 -5.12 6.97 9.55
N VAL A 66 -5.63 8.17 9.84
CA VAL A 66 -4.84 9.36 10.16
C VAL A 66 -5.43 10.08 11.37
N GLU A 67 -4.61 10.89 12.04
CA GLU A 67 -5.08 11.74 13.13
C GLU A 67 -5.39 13.17 12.69
N ASP A 68 -4.67 13.68 11.69
CA ASP A 68 -4.96 14.97 11.04
C ASP A 68 -5.49 14.73 9.62
N GLU A 69 -6.78 14.98 9.43
CA GLU A 69 -7.46 14.82 8.15
C GLU A 69 -7.07 15.85 7.08
N ASN A 70 -6.37 16.92 7.46
CA ASN A 70 -5.93 17.95 6.54
C ASN A 70 -4.54 17.68 6.00
N LYS A 71 -3.64 17.23 6.87
CA LYS A 71 -2.24 16.93 6.53
C LYS A 71 -2.03 15.46 6.21
N PHE A 72 -3.02 14.60 6.49
CA PHE A 72 -2.94 13.14 6.37
C PHE A 72 -1.80 12.54 7.23
N THR A 73 -1.64 13.06 8.44
CA THR A 73 -0.54 12.68 9.32
C THR A 73 -1.02 12.06 10.63
N ASP A 74 -0.08 11.41 11.32
CA ASP A 74 -0.21 11.07 12.73
C ASP A 74 0.14 12.30 13.64
N ARG A 75 0.14 12.09 14.97
CA ARG A 75 0.55 13.11 15.96
C ARG A 75 2.00 13.56 15.81
N LYS A 76 2.85 12.74 15.21
CA LYS A 76 4.27 13.04 14.99
C LYS A 76 4.53 13.74 13.66
N GLY A 77 3.50 13.94 12.84
CA GLY A 77 3.59 14.57 11.52
C GLY A 77 4.07 13.62 10.41
N VAL A 78 4.05 12.30 10.65
CA VAL A 78 4.35 11.31 9.61
C VAL A 78 3.15 11.20 8.68
N VAL A 79 3.38 11.40 7.38
CA VAL A 79 2.32 11.33 6.35
C VAL A 79 1.97 9.89 6.07
N LEU A 80 0.66 9.56 6.11
CA LEU A 80 0.10 8.21 5.89
C LEU A 80 0.91 7.15 6.66
N PRO A 81 0.97 7.23 8.01
CA PRO A 81 1.87 6.41 8.82
C PRO A 81 1.59 4.92 8.71
N ASP A 82 0.32 4.55 8.53
CA ASP A 82 -0.15 3.17 8.51
C ASP A 82 -1.04 2.91 7.30
N ALA A 83 -0.98 1.67 6.80
CA ALA A 83 -1.86 1.15 5.77
C ALA A 83 -2.49 -0.17 6.25
N PHE A 84 -3.81 -0.23 6.30
CA PHE A 84 -4.55 -1.40 6.72
C PHE A 84 -5.21 -2.10 5.55
N LEU A 85 -4.96 -3.40 5.42
CA LEU A 85 -5.71 -4.26 4.52
C LEU A 85 -6.98 -4.75 5.23
N MET A 86 -8.14 -4.46 4.64
CA MET A 86 -9.44 -4.88 5.12
C MET A 86 -10.27 -5.45 3.98
N LYS A 87 -11.27 -6.27 4.30
CA LYS A 87 -12.19 -6.79 3.28
C LYS A 87 -13.03 -5.65 2.69
N ARG A 88 -13.34 -5.75 1.41
CA ARG A 88 -14.32 -4.86 0.78
C ARG A 88 -15.67 -4.95 1.51
N GLY A 89 -16.35 -3.83 1.69
CA GLY A 89 -17.55 -3.72 2.50
C GLY A 89 -17.28 -3.49 4.00
N SER A 90 -16.02 -3.41 4.43
CA SER A 90 -15.68 -3.00 5.79
C SER A 90 -16.14 -1.56 6.05
N THR A 91 -16.60 -1.31 7.28
CA THR A 91 -17.14 -0.02 7.69
C THR A 91 -16.13 0.85 8.43
N ALA A 92 -16.49 2.12 8.64
CA ALA A 92 -15.67 3.04 9.43
C ALA A 92 -15.45 2.53 10.87
N ARG A 93 -16.45 1.87 11.46
CA ARG A 93 -16.33 1.25 12.80
C ARG A 93 -15.43 0.02 12.79
N ASP A 94 -15.47 -0.81 11.74
CA ASP A 94 -14.57 -1.96 11.60
C ASP A 94 -13.12 -1.50 11.53
N LEU A 95 -12.83 -0.39 10.82
CA LEU A 95 -11.51 0.22 10.80
C LEU A 95 -11.10 0.70 12.20
N ALA A 96 -12.01 1.31 12.95
CA ALA A 96 -11.72 1.75 14.31
C ALA A 96 -11.33 0.57 15.23
N PHE A 97 -12.05 -0.55 15.17
CA PHE A 97 -11.69 -1.78 15.88
C PHE A 97 -10.36 -2.37 15.39
N ARG A 98 -10.07 -2.25 14.12
CA ARG A 98 -8.80 -2.74 13.54
C ARG A 98 -7.60 -1.93 14.02
N VAL A 99 -7.78 -0.63 14.27
CA VAL A 99 -6.75 0.25 14.84
C VAL A 99 -6.55 -0.07 16.33
N HIS A 100 -7.62 -0.07 17.11
CA HIS A 100 -7.59 -0.46 18.53
C HIS A 100 -9.01 -0.75 19.04
N SER A 101 -9.15 -1.76 19.92
CA SER A 101 -10.44 -2.14 20.52
C SER A 101 -11.15 -0.97 21.21
N ASP A 102 -10.43 -0.21 22.05
CA ASP A 102 -10.99 0.94 22.77
C ASP A 102 -11.52 2.03 21.85
N ILE A 103 -10.84 2.26 20.70
CA ILE A 103 -11.27 3.23 19.68
C ILE A 103 -12.55 2.74 18.98
N GLY A 104 -12.63 1.44 18.70
CA GLY A 104 -13.82 0.82 18.13
C GLY A 104 -15.03 0.85 19.08
N GLU A 105 -14.83 0.60 20.37
CA GLU A 105 -15.88 0.66 21.40
C GLU A 105 -16.38 2.08 21.63
N SER A 106 -15.48 3.06 21.63
CA SER A 106 -15.77 4.47 21.88
C SER A 106 -15.97 5.28 20.58
N PHE A 107 -16.18 4.61 19.44
CA PHE A 107 -16.38 5.24 18.14
C PHE A 107 -17.59 6.18 18.14
N LEU A 108 -17.40 7.41 17.69
CA LEU A 108 -18.46 8.39 17.49
C LEU A 108 -18.78 8.56 16.00
N PHE A 109 -17.78 8.86 15.20
CA PHE A 109 -17.86 9.03 13.76
C PHE A 109 -16.46 9.01 13.16
N ALA A 110 -16.38 8.94 11.84
CA ALA A 110 -15.15 9.16 11.12
C ALA A 110 -15.25 10.39 10.20
N ILE A 111 -14.11 10.87 9.71
CA ILE A 111 -14.04 11.94 8.72
C ILE A 111 -13.23 11.42 7.54
N ASP A 112 -13.78 11.53 6.35
CA ASP A 112 -13.03 11.30 5.12
C ASP A 112 -12.05 12.45 4.90
N GLY A 113 -10.78 12.15 4.89
CA GLY A 113 -9.70 13.12 4.72
C GLY A 113 -9.73 13.83 3.36
N LYS A 114 -10.25 13.20 2.32
CA LYS A 114 -10.32 13.76 0.97
C LYS A 114 -11.51 14.70 0.79
N THR A 115 -12.70 14.24 1.18
CA THR A 115 -13.95 14.98 1.00
C THR A 115 -14.34 15.86 2.19
N LYS A 116 -13.70 15.63 3.36
CA LYS A 116 -14.03 16.27 4.64
C LYS A 116 -15.43 15.93 5.16
N MET A 117 -16.07 14.92 4.58
CA MET A 117 -17.39 14.50 5.00
C MET A 117 -17.32 13.65 6.27
N ARG A 118 -18.32 13.84 7.12
CA ARG A 118 -18.52 13.01 8.30
C ARG A 118 -19.16 11.69 7.90
N LEU A 119 -18.59 10.58 8.35
CA LEU A 119 -18.99 9.21 8.07
C LEU A 119 -19.54 8.57 9.34
N GLY A 120 -20.72 7.96 9.24
CA GLY A 120 -21.30 7.19 10.32
C GLY A 120 -20.66 5.81 10.48
N GLU A 121 -21.01 5.12 11.57
CA GLU A 121 -20.45 3.81 11.93
C GLU A 121 -20.59 2.73 10.83
N LYS A 122 -21.72 2.75 10.10
CA LYS A 122 -22.06 1.77 9.04
C LYS A 122 -21.64 2.21 7.64
N HIS A 123 -20.93 3.33 7.51
CA HIS A 123 -20.47 3.78 6.21
C HIS A 123 -19.39 2.83 5.68
N GLU A 124 -19.66 2.23 4.53
CA GLU A 124 -18.71 1.35 3.84
C GLU A 124 -17.55 2.15 3.25
N LEU A 125 -16.33 1.71 3.55
CA LEU A 125 -15.11 2.34 3.10
C LEU A 125 -14.67 1.79 1.74
N LYS A 126 -13.96 2.62 0.98
CA LYS A 126 -13.45 2.31 -0.36
C LYS A 126 -11.94 2.21 -0.36
N ASP A 127 -11.42 1.53 -1.37
CA ASP A 127 -9.97 1.41 -1.57
C ASP A 127 -9.29 2.79 -1.68
N GLY A 128 -8.22 2.97 -0.93
CA GLY A 128 -7.46 4.21 -0.87
C GLY A 128 -8.08 5.32 -0.02
N ASP A 129 -9.11 5.03 0.81
CA ASP A 129 -9.68 6.03 1.69
C ASP A 129 -8.71 6.41 2.82
N VAL A 130 -8.64 7.72 3.08
CA VAL A 130 -7.88 8.31 4.19
C VAL A 130 -8.87 8.73 5.25
N ILE A 131 -8.83 8.08 6.41
CA ILE A 131 -9.90 8.15 7.41
C ILE A 131 -9.36 8.63 8.75
N LYS A 132 -9.92 9.73 9.27
CA LYS A 132 -9.76 10.13 10.66
C LYS A 132 -10.87 9.54 11.49
N ILE A 133 -10.52 8.80 12.53
CA ILE A 133 -11.47 8.25 13.48
C ILE A 133 -11.61 9.22 14.65
N VAL A 134 -12.84 9.51 15.04
CA VAL A 134 -13.18 10.33 16.21
C VAL A 134 -13.86 9.43 17.24
N SER A 135 -13.28 9.37 18.42
CA SER A 135 -13.76 8.58 19.56
C SER A 135 -13.85 9.44 20.82
N THR A 136 -14.49 8.93 21.85
CA THR A 136 -14.63 9.62 23.17
C THR A 136 -13.39 9.48 24.06
N LYS A 137 -12.40 8.72 23.62
CA LYS A 137 -11.12 8.51 24.35
C LYS A 137 -9.95 9.07 23.56
#